data_a80887ee63ca1a94c2155229b4eb577a
#
_entry.id   a80887ee63ca1a94c2155229b4eb577a
#
_cell.length_a   1.000
_cell.length_b   1.000
_cell.length_c   1.000
_cell.angle_alpha   90.00
_cell.angle_beta   90.00
_cell.angle_gamma   90.00
#
_symmetry.space_group_name_H-M   'P 1'
#
loop_
_entity.id
_entity.type
_entity.pdbx_description
1 polymer ?
#
loop_
_entity_poly.entity_id
_entity_poly.type
_entity_poly.pdbx_seq_one_letter_code
_entity_poly.pdbx_strand_id
1 'polypeptide(L)'
;MDGAKNLIQDYFQAFPKIKGFLDKLGNYGKKYGYIKTFPPYNRKRWFTNWYPRIWDNSASKMELGSIERASKNTPIQGASADMTKRALVLLRQLIKENDLEDQVKLVMTVHDQIDTICESKFADSWGRLMKMTMETAALEIVTNGLLKAEVTISNCWEK
;
A
#
# COMPACT_ATOMS: atom_id res chain seq x y z
N MET A 1 29.45 -7.26 -7.63
CA MET A 1 28.48 -6.13 -7.66
C MET A 1 27.87 -5.87 -9.04
N ASP A 2 28.47 -6.33 -10.10
CA ASP A 2 27.99 -6.04 -11.48
C ASP A 2 26.73 -6.80 -11.88
N GLY A 3 26.53 -8.02 -11.40
CA GLY A 3 25.34 -8.81 -11.75
C GLY A 3 23.99 -8.17 -11.34
N ALA A 4 23.93 -7.55 -10.13
CA ALA A 4 22.72 -6.90 -9.68
C ALA A 4 22.39 -5.62 -10.50
N LYS A 5 23.42 -4.89 -10.94
CA LYS A 5 23.23 -3.72 -11.80
C LYS A 5 22.71 -4.12 -13.17
N ASN A 6 23.28 -5.17 -13.74
CA ASN A 6 22.84 -5.69 -15.03
C ASN A 6 21.39 -6.15 -14.97
N LEU A 7 21.01 -6.90 -13.93
CA LEU A 7 19.64 -7.35 -13.73
C LEU A 7 18.63 -6.18 -13.64
N ILE A 8 18.98 -5.12 -12.91
CA ILE A 8 18.15 -3.89 -12.81
C ILE A 8 18.05 -3.21 -14.18
N GLN A 9 19.15 -3.18 -14.94
CA GLN A 9 19.16 -2.57 -16.27
C GLN A 9 18.28 -3.37 -17.24
N ASP A 10 18.39 -4.69 -17.26
CA ASP A 10 17.58 -5.59 -18.09
C ASP A 10 16.09 -5.45 -17.74
N TYR A 11 15.77 -5.40 -16.43
CA TYR A 11 14.40 -5.16 -15.99
C TYR A 11 13.83 -3.85 -16.53
N PHE A 12 14.56 -2.75 -16.43
CA PHE A 12 14.09 -1.45 -16.92
C PHE A 12 14.11 -1.33 -18.46
N GLN A 13 14.90 -2.12 -19.16
CA GLN A 13 14.79 -2.25 -20.61
C GLN A 13 13.50 -2.99 -21.02
N ALA A 14 13.17 -4.04 -20.30
CA ALA A 14 11.92 -4.78 -20.53
C ALA A 14 10.66 -3.94 -20.16
N PHE A 15 10.78 -3.06 -19.15
CA PHE A 15 9.66 -2.25 -18.65
C PHE A 15 9.93 -0.73 -18.66
N PRO A 16 10.11 -0.10 -19.81
CA PRO A 16 10.50 1.31 -19.89
C PRO A 16 9.45 2.28 -19.33
N LYS A 17 8.17 1.93 -19.38
CA LYS A 17 7.09 2.73 -18.79
C LYS A 17 7.17 2.77 -17.25
N ILE A 18 7.56 1.66 -16.62
CA ILE A 18 7.77 1.58 -15.17
C ILE A 18 8.95 2.48 -14.78
N LYS A 19 10.06 2.39 -15.52
CA LYS A 19 11.22 3.26 -15.29
C LYS A 19 10.84 4.74 -15.39
N GLY A 20 10.17 5.14 -16.46
CA GLY A 20 9.75 6.53 -16.65
C GLY A 20 8.81 7.03 -15.57
N PHE A 21 7.90 6.18 -15.07
CA PHE A 21 7.02 6.51 -13.96
C PHE A 21 7.80 6.72 -12.66
N LEU A 22 8.69 5.81 -12.30
CA LEU A 22 9.52 5.91 -11.09
C LEU A 22 10.44 7.13 -11.13
N ASP A 23 11.02 7.44 -12.28
CA ASP A 23 11.87 8.61 -12.45
C ASP A 23 11.08 9.93 -12.30
N LYS A 24 9.85 9.99 -12.80
CA LYS A 24 8.93 11.13 -12.58
C LYS A 24 8.64 11.33 -11.08
N LEU A 25 8.36 10.25 -10.34
CA LEU A 25 8.11 10.33 -8.88
C LEU A 25 9.36 10.83 -8.13
N GLY A 26 10.53 10.30 -8.44
CA GLY A 26 11.80 10.73 -7.85
C GLY A 26 12.09 12.20 -8.08
N ASN A 27 11.92 12.66 -9.33
CA ASN A 27 12.11 14.05 -9.70
C ASN A 27 11.07 14.98 -9.05
N TYR A 28 9.82 14.55 -8.95
CA TYR A 28 8.78 15.29 -8.25
C TYR A 28 9.13 15.52 -6.79
N GLY A 29 9.54 14.48 -6.06
CA GLY A 29 9.93 14.61 -4.66
C GLY A 29 11.11 15.53 -4.43
N LYS A 30 12.15 15.44 -5.29
CA LYS A 30 13.31 16.34 -5.27
C LYS A 30 12.91 17.78 -5.57
N LYS A 31 11.98 17.99 -6.50
CA LYS A 31 11.57 19.35 -6.91
C LYS A 31 10.68 20.02 -5.89
N TYR A 32 9.71 19.30 -5.30
CA TYR A 32 8.66 19.90 -4.48
C TYR A 32 8.81 19.63 -2.98
N GLY A 33 9.75 18.78 -2.55
CA GLY A 33 9.98 18.43 -1.15
C GLY A 33 8.87 17.60 -0.52
N TYR A 34 7.98 17.03 -1.31
CA TYR A 34 6.96 16.07 -0.87
C TYR A 34 6.55 15.15 -2.01
N ILE A 35 5.87 14.07 -1.63
CA ILE A 35 5.20 13.16 -2.57
C ILE A 35 3.79 12.86 -2.05
N LYS A 36 2.87 12.50 -2.95
CA LYS A 36 1.49 12.11 -2.61
C LYS A 36 1.27 10.64 -2.86
N THR A 37 0.37 10.03 -2.08
CA THR A 37 -0.23 8.74 -2.42
C THR A 37 -1.19 8.90 -3.59
N PHE A 38 -1.66 7.77 -4.14
CA PHE A 38 -2.60 7.81 -5.27
C PHE A 38 -3.98 8.35 -4.87
N PRO A 39 -4.74 8.89 -5.85
CA PRO A 39 -6.14 9.18 -5.65
C PRO A 39 -6.92 7.92 -5.20
N PRO A 40 -8.01 8.08 -4.46
CA PRO A 40 -8.65 9.33 -4.05
C PRO A 40 -8.00 10.00 -2.83
N TYR A 41 -7.10 9.34 -2.12
CA TYR A 41 -6.63 9.77 -0.81
C TYR A 41 -5.62 10.93 -0.87
N ASN A 42 -4.69 10.93 -1.83
CA ASN A 42 -3.73 12.04 -2.07
C ASN A 42 -2.98 12.51 -0.81
N ARG A 43 -2.69 11.60 0.12
CA ARG A 43 -1.97 11.93 1.36
C ARG A 43 -0.54 12.38 1.04
N LYS A 44 -0.09 13.46 1.66
CA LYS A 44 1.25 14.02 1.46
C LYS A 44 2.24 13.44 2.45
N ARG A 45 3.42 13.03 1.94
CA ARG A 45 4.62 12.79 2.74
C ARG A 45 5.62 13.90 2.45
N TRP A 46 5.91 14.71 3.46
CA TRP A 46 6.86 15.80 3.38
C TRP A 46 8.27 15.32 3.70
N PHE A 47 9.26 15.93 3.03
CA PHE A 47 10.69 15.70 3.28
C PHE A 47 11.26 16.89 4.06
N THR A 48 10.67 17.20 5.20
CA THR A 48 10.93 18.45 5.98
C THR A 48 12.39 18.63 6.36
N ASN A 49 13.13 17.55 6.67
CA ASN A 49 14.53 17.63 7.06
C ASN A 49 15.48 17.98 5.90
N TRP A 50 15.03 17.79 4.65
CA TRP A 50 15.84 17.96 3.46
C TRP A 50 15.37 19.12 2.59
N TYR A 51 14.15 19.54 2.77
CA TYR A 51 13.51 20.55 1.91
C TYR A 51 14.30 21.85 1.81
N PRO A 52 14.78 22.51 2.90
CA PRO A 52 15.60 23.71 2.80
C PRO A 52 16.88 23.48 1.99
N ARG A 53 17.56 22.35 2.19
CA ARG A 53 18.83 22.02 1.55
C ARG A 53 18.71 21.74 0.06
N ILE A 54 17.54 21.30 -0.41
CA ILE A 54 17.28 21.12 -1.85
C ILE A 54 17.22 22.49 -2.54
N TRP A 55 16.62 23.47 -1.87
CA TRP A 55 16.44 24.82 -2.43
C TRP A 55 17.73 25.63 -2.51
N ASP A 56 18.61 25.47 -1.54
CA ASP A 56 19.91 26.15 -1.50
C ASP A 56 21.06 25.33 -2.10
N ASN A 57 20.74 24.18 -2.73
CA ASN A 57 21.69 23.24 -3.30
C ASN A 57 22.72 22.67 -2.32
N SER A 58 22.47 22.72 -1.01
CA SER A 58 23.37 22.17 0.02
C SER A 58 23.15 20.68 0.29
N ALA A 59 22.13 20.06 -0.30
CA ALA A 59 21.83 18.65 -0.11
C ALA A 59 22.92 17.75 -0.73
N SER A 60 23.40 16.80 0.05
CA SER A 60 24.37 15.81 -0.41
C SER A 60 23.74 14.80 -1.40
N LYS A 61 24.58 14.13 -2.21
CA LYS A 61 24.11 13.05 -3.12
C LYS A 61 23.36 11.95 -2.37
N MET A 62 23.73 11.66 -1.12
CA MET A 62 23.09 10.64 -0.29
C MET A 62 21.69 11.09 0.13
N GLU A 63 21.50 12.34 0.52
CA GLU A 63 20.20 12.92 0.88
C GLU A 63 19.26 12.93 -0.35
N LEU A 64 19.75 13.42 -1.49
CA LEU A 64 18.98 13.40 -2.75
C LEU A 64 18.57 11.98 -3.16
N GLY A 65 19.48 11.00 -3.01
CA GLY A 65 19.18 9.59 -3.25
C GLY A 65 18.15 9.02 -2.29
N SER A 66 18.15 9.46 -1.04
CA SER A 66 17.15 9.06 -0.03
C SER A 66 15.77 9.61 -0.36
N ILE A 67 15.67 10.89 -0.75
CA ILE A 67 14.41 11.51 -1.20
C ILE A 67 13.88 10.79 -2.43
N GLU A 68 14.75 10.49 -3.39
CA GLU A 68 14.36 9.80 -4.62
C GLU A 68 13.78 8.41 -4.32
N ARG A 69 14.45 7.59 -3.50
CA ARG A 69 13.93 6.28 -3.09
C ARG A 69 12.61 6.39 -2.34
N ALA A 70 12.51 7.31 -1.38
CA ALA A 70 11.29 7.53 -0.64
C ALA A 70 10.14 8.00 -1.54
N SER A 71 10.42 8.86 -2.53
CA SER A 71 9.42 9.34 -3.49
C SER A 71 8.91 8.23 -4.42
N LYS A 72 9.78 7.30 -4.82
CA LYS A 72 9.39 6.14 -5.63
C LYS A 72 8.55 5.14 -4.85
N ASN A 73 8.85 4.95 -3.57
CA ASN A 73 8.21 3.94 -2.71
C ASN A 73 6.89 4.42 -2.09
N THR A 74 6.82 5.68 -1.65
CA THR A 74 5.68 6.19 -0.86
C THR A 74 4.33 6.07 -1.56
N PRO A 75 4.15 6.37 -2.86
CA PRO A 75 2.85 6.21 -3.51
C PRO A 75 2.36 4.77 -3.50
N ILE A 76 3.25 3.82 -3.73
CA ILE A 76 2.92 2.38 -3.81
C ILE A 76 2.59 1.81 -2.43
N GLN A 77 3.49 1.98 -1.47
CA GLN A 77 3.26 1.53 -0.09
C GLN A 77 2.09 2.29 0.58
N GLY A 78 1.95 3.58 0.25
CA GLY A 78 0.84 4.38 0.73
C GLY A 78 -0.50 3.91 0.18
N ALA A 79 -0.57 3.52 -1.09
CA ALA A 79 -1.77 2.92 -1.68
C ALA A 79 -2.15 1.61 -0.98
N SER A 80 -1.19 0.71 -0.74
CA SER A 80 -1.42 -0.52 0.02
C SER A 80 -2.00 -0.22 1.41
N ALA A 81 -1.39 0.71 2.15
CA ALA A 81 -1.87 1.11 3.46
C ALA A 81 -3.26 1.77 3.43
N ASP A 82 -3.58 2.53 2.37
CA ASP A 82 -4.89 3.15 2.19
C ASP A 82 -5.97 2.10 1.90
N MET A 83 -5.67 1.11 1.04
CA MET A 83 -6.57 -0.01 0.76
C MET A 83 -6.88 -0.83 2.00
N THR A 84 -5.86 -1.19 2.79
CA THR A 84 -6.03 -1.95 4.04
C THR A 84 -6.89 -1.18 5.05
N LYS A 85 -6.62 0.11 5.25
CA LYS A 85 -7.43 0.95 6.14
C LYS A 85 -8.87 1.08 5.67
N ARG A 86 -9.07 1.22 4.36
CA ARG A 86 -10.41 1.27 3.79
C ARG A 86 -11.15 -0.04 3.97
N ALA A 87 -10.47 -1.16 3.75
CA ALA A 87 -11.02 -2.49 4.00
C ALA A 87 -11.46 -2.66 5.47
N LEU A 88 -10.65 -2.22 6.44
CA LEU A 88 -11.01 -2.24 7.85
C LEU A 88 -12.27 -1.43 8.15
N VAL A 89 -12.41 -0.24 7.55
CA VAL A 89 -13.62 0.58 7.70
C VAL A 89 -14.84 -0.14 7.15
N LEU A 90 -14.74 -0.68 5.94
CA LEU A 90 -15.84 -1.42 5.30
C LEU A 90 -16.21 -2.68 6.06
N LEU A 91 -15.22 -3.45 6.55
CA LEU A 91 -15.47 -4.63 7.39
C LEU A 91 -16.17 -4.27 8.70
N ARG A 92 -15.73 -3.19 9.34
CA ARG A 92 -16.40 -2.71 10.57
C ARG A 92 -17.84 -2.28 10.32
N GLN A 93 -18.10 -1.59 9.21
CA GLN A 93 -19.45 -1.22 8.79
C GLN A 93 -20.31 -2.46 8.55
N LEU A 94 -19.79 -3.42 7.77
CA LEU A 94 -20.48 -4.69 7.48
C LEU A 94 -20.84 -5.48 8.74
N ILE A 95 -19.91 -5.58 9.71
CA ILE A 95 -20.15 -6.23 11.01
C ILE A 95 -21.31 -5.54 11.73
N LYS A 96 -21.29 -4.19 11.78
CA LYS A 96 -22.28 -3.40 12.50
C LYS A 96 -23.68 -3.43 11.85
N GLU A 97 -23.71 -3.28 10.52
CA GLU A 97 -24.97 -3.23 9.76
C GLU A 97 -25.72 -4.57 9.72
N ASN A 98 -25.02 -5.67 10.01
CA ASN A 98 -25.59 -7.03 10.02
C ASN A 98 -25.66 -7.64 11.42
N ASP A 99 -25.45 -6.84 12.50
CA ASP A 99 -25.49 -7.29 13.89
C ASP A 99 -24.56 -8.48 14.16
N LEU A 100 -23.37 -8.48 13.55
CA LEU A 100 -22.39 -9.56 13.66
C LEU A 100 -21.34 -9.33 14.78
N GLU A 101 -21.51 -8.31 15.63
CA GLU A 101 -20.52 -7.93 16.64
C GLU A 101 -20.23 -9.06 17.65
N ASP A 102 -21.15 -9.93 17.92
CA ASP A 102 -20.95 -11.08 18.83
C ASP A 102 -20.35 -12.30 18.12
N GLN A 103 -20.47 -12.39 16.81
CA GLN A 103 -20.01 -13.53 16.01
C GLN A 103 -18.63 -13.31 15.39
N VAL A 104 -18.24 -12.07 15.15
CA VAL A 104 -17.00 -11.70 14.46
C VAL A 104 -16.27 -10.59 15.19
N LYS A 105 -14.97 -10.76 15.38
CA LYS A 105 -14.08 -9.74 15.94
C LYS A 105 -12.92 -9.47 14.99
N LEU A 106 -12.69 -8.19 14.66
CA LEU A 106 -11.45 -7.75 14.04
C LEU A 106 -10.37 -7.75 15.12
N VAL A 107 -9.29 -8.50 14.92
CA VAL A 107 -8.28 -8.72 15.96
C VAL A 107 -7.00 -7.99 15.67
N MET A 108 -6.48 -8.14 14.45
CA MET A 108 -5.15 -7.65 14.11
C MET A 108 -5.07 -7.26 12.63
N THR A 109 -4.12 -6.40 12.32
CA THR A 109 -3.68 -6.13 10.95
C THR A 109 -2.16 -6.09 10.90
N VAL A 110 -1.57 -6.77 9.93
CA VAL A 110 -0.12 -6.81 9.71
C VAL A 110 0.14 -6.54 8.24
N HIS A 111 0.71 -5.38 7.93
CA HIS A 111 0.91 -4.90 6.55
C HIS A 111 -0.41 -4.82 5.76
N ASP A 112 -0.65 -5.77 4.87
CA ASP A 112 -1.82 -5.92 4.02
C ASP A 112 -2.76 -7.06 4.45
N GLN A 113 -2.41 -7.78 5.52
CA GLN A 113 -3.20 -8.84 6.12
C GLN A 113 -4.17 -8.25 7.16
N ILE A 114 -5.39 -8.79 7.20
CA ILE A 114 -6.41 -8.50 8.23
C ILE A 114 -6.82 -9.83 8.85
N ASP A 115 -6.66 -9.92 10.17
CA ASP A 115 -6.99 -11.12 10.93
C ASP A 115 -8.28 -10.89 11.74
N THR A 116 -9.17 -11.86 11.68
CA THR A 116 -10.44 -11.86 12.38
C THR A 116 -10.67 -13.19 13.10
N ILE A 117 -11.42 -13.15 14.18
CA ILE A 117 -11.93 -14.35 14.85
C ILE A 117 -13.43 -14.40 14.65
N CYS A 118 -13.94 -15.56 14.28
CA CYS A 118 -15.38 -15.79 14.17
C CYS A 118 -15.74 -17.21 14.63
N GLU A 119 -17.04 -17.46 14.82
CA GLU A 119 -17.54 -18.81 15.08
C GLU A 119 -17.24 -19.74 13.90
N SER A 120 -16.80 -20.98 14.18
CA SER A 120 -16.39 -21.95 13.14
C SER A 120 -17.48 -22.21 12.10
N LYS A 121 -18.75 -22.27 12.52
CA LYS A 121 -19.89 -22.45 11.60
C LYS A 121 -20.08 -21.32 10.60
N PHE A 122 -19.49 -20.13 10.88
CA PHE A 122 -19.62 -18.93 10.07
C PHE A 122 -18.34 -18.63 9.26
N ALA A 123 -17.25 -19.36 9.50
CA ALA A 123 -15.93 -19.04 8.98
C ALA A 123 -15.89 -18.95 7.44
N ASP A 124 -16.49 -19.90 6.72
CA ASP A 124 -16.50 -19.89 5.24
C ASP A 124 -17.28 -18.71 4.65
N SER A 125 -18.43 -18.38 5.23
CA SER A 125 -19.23 -17.25 4.75
C SER A 125 -18.56 -15.92 5.09
N TRP A 126 -18.00 -15.80 6.28
CA TRP A 126 -17.24 -14.63 6.69
C TRP A 126 -15.99 -14.43 5.83
N GLY A 127 -15.24 -15.49 5.57
CA GLY A 127 -14.07 -15.44 4.69
C GLY A 127 -14.39 -14.90 3.30
N ARG A 128 -15.50 -15.36 2.70
CA ARG A 128 -15.99 -14.81 1.41
C ARG A 128 -16.34 -13.33 1.50
N LEU A 129 -17.02 -12.90 2.56
CA LEU A 129 -17.37 -11.49 2.78
C LEU A 129 -16.13 -10.62 2.98
N MET A 130 -15.15 -11.08 3.77
CA MET A 130 -13.86 -10.40 3.92
C MET A 130 -13.16 -10.19 2.58
N LYS A 131 -13.03 -11.26 1.81
CA LYS A 131 -12.40 -11.22 0.48
C LYS A 131 -13.06 -10.16 -0.41
N MET A 132 -14.38 -10.23 -0.55
CA MET A 132 -15.14 -9.29 -1.37
C MET A 132 -14.95 -7.84 -0.88
N THR A 133 -14.96 -7.63 0.43
CA THR A 133 -14.81 -6.31 1.02
C THR A 133 -13.40 -5.75 0.80
N MET A 134 -12.36 -6.57 0.95
CA MET A 134 -10.98 -6.18 0.68
C MET A 134 -10.76 -5.85 -0.81
N GLU A 135 -11.29 -6.68 -1.71
CA GLU A 135 -11.23 -6.43 -3.16
C GLU A 135 -12.01 -5.15 -3.54
N THR A 136 -13.15 -4.89 -2.90
CA THR A 136 -13.92 -3.65 -3.08
C THR A 136 -13.12 -2.42 -2.65
N ALA A 137 -12.46 -2.49 -1.49
CA ALA A 137 -11.58 -1.41 -1.03
C ALA A 137 -10.42 -1.15 -2.01
N ALA A 138 -9.87 -2.22 -2.59
CA ALA A 138 -8.78 -2.11 -3.56
C ALA A 138 -9.22 -1.43 -4.86
N LEU A 139 -10.47 -1.62 -5.30
CA LEU A 139 -11.03 -1.00 -6.50
C LEU A 139 -11.08 0.53 -6.44
N GLU A 140 -11.11 1.13 -5.25
CA GLU A 140 -11.07 2.59 -5.10
C GLU A 140 -9.75 3.20 -5.63
N ILE A 141 -8.66 2.42 -5.66
CA ILE A 141 -7.33 2.86 -6.13
C ILE A 141 -6.93 2.15 -7.42
N VAL A 142 -7.16 0.84 -7.50
CA VAL A 142 -6.79 -0.02 -8.64
C VAL A 142 -8.06 -0.47 -9.35
N THR A 143 -8.59 0.43 -10.17
CA THR A 143 -9.94 0.31 -10.78
C THR A 143 -10.11 -0.82 -11.79
N ASN A 144 -9.03 -1.46 -12.22
CA ASN A 144 -9.06 -2.55 -13.21
C ASN A 144 -9.31 -3.95 -12.60
N GLY A 145 -9.48 -4.05 -11.26
CA GLY A 145 -9.78 -5.30 -10.57
C GLY A 145 -8.69 -6.36 -10.56
N LEU A 146 -7.44 -5.97 -10.83
CA LEU A 146 -6.30 -6.89 -10.84
C LEU A 146 -5.87 -7.36 -9.44
N LEU A 147 -6.17 -6.55 -8.40
CA LEU A 147 -5.85 -6.94 -7.03
C LEU A 147 -6.88 -7.94 -6.52
N LYS A 148 -6.37 -9.05 -5.98
CA LYS A 148 -7.17 -10.13 -5.39
C LYS A 148 -6.74 -10.35 -3.95
N ALA A 149 -7.71 -10.65 -3.09
CA ALA A 149 -7.47 -11.08 -1.73
C ALA A 149 -7.51 -12.61 -1.67
N GLU A 150 -6.64 -13.19 -0.84
CA GLU A 150 -6.67 -14.61 -0.48
C GLU A 150 -7.21 -14.75 0.93
N VAL A 151 -7.88 -15.86 1.21
CA VAL A 151 -8.46 -16.16 2.52
C VAL A 151 -7.91 -17.50 3.00
N THR A 152 -7.38 -17.48 4.20
CA THR A 152 -6.99 -18.69 4.94
C THR A 152 -7.88 -18.81 6.16
N ILE A 153 -8.45 -19.99 6.39
CA ILE A 153 -9.23 -20.32 7.57
C ILE A 153 -8.45 -21.35 8.36
N SER A 154 -8.16 -21.03 9.62
CA SER A 154 -7.38 -21.89 10.52
C SER A 154 -7.89 -21.76 11.96
N ASN A 155 -7.58 -22.75 12.81
CA ASN A 155 -7.88 -22.71 14.25
C ASN A 155 -6.84 -21.92 15.06
N CYS A 156 -5.76 -21.49 14.42
CA CYS A 156 -4.71 -20.67 15.04
C CYS A 156 -4.22 -19.66 14.01
N TRP A 157 -3.53 -18.63 14.50
CA TRP A 157 -2.88 -17.66 13.60
C TRP A 157 -1.75 -18.34 12.82
N GLU A 158 -1.81 -18.20 11.51
CA GLU A 158 -0.79 -18.68 10.55
C GLU A 158 -0.19 -17.47 9.81
N LYS A 159 1.11 -17.57 9.57
CA LYS A 159 1.87 -16.51 8.90
C LYS A 159 2.15 -16.89 7.46
#